data_d61a83067ab22bf927e5d6e31abc1bc9
#
_entry.id   d61a83067ab22bf927e5d6e31abc1bc9
#
_cell.length_a   1.000
_cell.length_b   1.000
_cell.length_c   1.000
_cell.angle_alpha   90.00
_cell.angle_beta   90.00
_cell.angle_gamma   90.00
#
_symmetry.space_group_name_H-M   'P 1'
#
loop_
_entity.id
_entity.type
_entity.pdbx_description
1 polymer ?
#
loop_
_entity_poly.entity_id
_entity_poly.type
_entity_poly.pdbx_seq_one_letter_code
_entity_poly.pdbx_strand_id
1 'polypeptide(L)'
;VVDPAVLYALLAGAKVDLSTEIAANRSASALVEAVADPEVTVVARYDAASESRRLVIVRRHHGTPHTTVLDTDFLESGDGAQIASAAAVLQGLIRAGASVRRGEKVHSVKTFKQALDWLLGEARGSVAIQRYKGLGEMNPGQLWETTMDPAVRRLLKVQIEDAIAS
;
A
#
# COMPACT_ATOMS: atom_id res chain seq x y z
N VAL A 1 -6.20 -7.46 0.20
CA VAL A 1 -5.27 -6.34 0.39
C VAL A 1 -5.68 -5.24 -0.57
N VAL A 2 -5.85 -4.00 -0.08
CA VAL A 2 -6.23 -2.85 -0.91
C VAL A 2 -5.04 -2.42 -1.77
N ASP A 3 -5.31 -2.05 -3.03
CA ASP A 3 -4.28 -1.49 -3.92
C ASP A 3 -3.65 -0.23 -3.28
N PRO A 4 -2.31 -0.12 -3.23
CA PRO A 4 -1.63 1.01 -2.58
C PRO A 4 -2.04 2.38 -3.12
N ALA A 5 -2.25 2.54 -4.43
CA ALA A 5 -2.63 3.82 -5.00
C ALA A 5 -4.06 4.20 -4.60
N VAL A 6 -4.96 3.22 -4.52
CA VAL A 6 -6.32 3.42 -4.00
C VAL A 6 -6.29 3.79 -2.52
N LEU A 7 -5.45 3.11 -1.72
CA LEU A 7 -5.27 3.46 -0.32
C LEU A 7 -4.81 4.92 -0.16
N TYR A 8 -3.83 5.37 -0.94
CA TYR A 8 -3.39 6.77 -0.91
C TYR A 8 -4.48 7.74 -1.34
N ALA A 9 -5.33 7.38 -2.32
CA ALA A 9 -6.46 8.20 -2.73
C ALA A 9 -7.49 8.35 -1.58
N LEU A 10 -7.80 7.25 -0.89
CA LEU A 10 -8.69 7.27 0.28
C LEU A 10 -8.10 8.11 1.42
N LEU A 11 -6.81 7.97 1.71
CA LEU A 11 -6.11 8.77 2.72
C LEU A 11 -6.03 10.26 2.33
N ALA A 12 -5.99 10.58 1.05
CA ALA A 12 -6.07 11.95 0.53
C ALA A 12 -7.49 12.54 0.60
N GLY A 13 -8.48 11.73 0.98
CA GLY A 13 -9.86 12.19 1.22
C GLY A 13 -10.84 11.81 0.12
N ALA A 14 -10.49 10.92 -0.79
CA ALA A 14 -11.45 10.34 -1.72
C ALA A 14 -12.52 9.57 -0.94
N LYS A 15 -13.79 9.92 -1.18
CA LYS A 15 -14.93 9.27 -0.51
C LYS A 15 -15.54 8.24 -1.43
N VAL A 16 -15.92 7.11 -0.86
CA VAL A 16 -16.65 6.05 -1.56
C VAL A 16 -18.08 6.01 -1.03
N ASP A 17 -19.04 6.19 -1.92
CA ASP A 17 -20.48 6.09 -1.64
C ASP A 17 -21.06 5.04 -2.59
N LEU A 18 -21.59 3.97 -2.01
CA LEU A 18 -22.17 2.83 -2.71
C LEU A 18 -23.70 2.79 -2.59
N SER A 19 -24.32 3.81 -2.01
CA SER A 19 -25.76 3.84 -1.70
C SER A 19 -26.65 3.77 -2.95
N THR A 20 -26.22 4.42 -4.04
CA THR A 20 -26.95 4.42 -5.31
C THR A 20 -26.00 4.14 -6.47
N GLU A 21 -26.56 3.75 -7.62
CA GLU A 21 -25.78 3.52 -8.84
C GLU A 21 -25.03 4.79 -9.28
N ILE A 22 -25.69 5.93 -9.21
CA ILE A 22 -25.11 7.22 -9.57
C ILE A 22 -23.95 7.58 -8.61
N ALA A 23 -24.14 7.36 -7.31
CA ALA A 23 -23.12 7.61 -6.30
C ALA A 23 -21.90 6.68 -6.47
N ALA A 24 -22.15 5.40 -6.72
CA ALA A 24 -21.09 4.43 -6.97
C ALA A 24 -20.26 4.74 -8.23
N ASN A 25 -20.93 5.12 -9.33
CA ASN A 25 -20.25 5.53 -10.56
C ASN A 25 -19.45 6.83 -10.36
N ARG A 26 -19.98 7.80 -9.62
CA ARG A 26 -19.26 9.04 -9.25
C ARG A 26 -18.03 8.72 -8.41
N SER A 27 -18.16 7.83 -7.43
CA SER A 27 -17.06 7.37 -6.59
C SER A 27 -15.97 6.66 -7.41
N ALA A 28 -16.37 5.83 -8.38
CA ALA A 28 -15.44 5.18 -9.29
C ALA A 28 -14.64 6.20 -10.12
N SER A 29 -15.31 7.20 -10.71
CA SER A 29 -14.64 8.26 -11.50
C SER A 29 -13.71 9.09 -10.62
N ALA A 30 -14.14 9.48 -9.42
CA ALA A 30 -13.32 10.24 -8.48
C ALA A 30 -12.05 9.47 -8.04
N LEU A 31 -12.17 8.15 -7.85
CA LEU A 31 -11.01 7.31 -7.52
C LEU A 31 -10.03 7.20 -8.71
N VAL A 32 -10.51 7.05 -9.94
CA VAL A 32 -9.66 7.04 -11.14
C VAL A 32 -8.86 8.34 -11.24
N GLU A 33 -9.52 9.49 -11.07
CA GLU A 33 -8.86 10.79 -11.08
C GLU A 33 -7.84 10.96 -9.94
N ALA A 34 -8.19 10.52 -8.73
CA ALA A 34 -7.31 10.64 -7.57
C ALA A 34 -6.09 9.72 -7.64
N VAL A 35 -6.25 8.51 -8.20
CA VAL A 35 -5.17 7.54 -8.41
C VAL A 35 -4.23 8.02 -9.53
N ALA A 36 -4.78 8.61 -10.59
CA ALA A 36 -4.04 9.16 -11.75
C ALA A 36 -3.00 8.19 -12.35
N ASP A 37 -3.33 6.89 -12.39
CA ASP A 37 -2.47 5.81 -12.89
C ASP A 37 -3.19 5.07 -14.03
N PRO A 38 -2.66 5.10 -15.26
CA PRO A 38 -3.31 4.48 -16.42
C PRO A 38 -3.40 2.94 -16.34
N GLU A 39 -2.62 2.31 -15.48
CA GLU A 39 -2.69 0.86 -15.25
C GLU A 39 -3.84 0.46 -14.32
N VAL A 40 -4.51 1.44 -13.70
CA VAL A 40 -5.61 1.22 -12.76
C VAL A 40 -6.94 1.60 -13.39
N THR A 41 -7.88 0.67 -13.37
CA THR A 41 -9.27 0.91 -13.74
C THR A 41 -10.17 0.68 -12.55
N VAL A 42 -11.19 1.52 -12.38
CA VAL A 42 -12.19 1.40 -11.32
C VAL A 42 -13.57 1.36 -11.95
N VAL A 43 -14.34 0.35 -11.64
CA VAL A 43 -15.71 0.16 -12.18
C VAL A 43 -16.67 -0.15 -11.05
N ALA A 44 -17.80 0.55 -11.02
CA ALA A 44 -18.91 0.21 -10.15
C ALA A 44 -19.64 -1.03 -10.69
N ARG A 45 -19.93 -1.98 -9.82
CA ARG A 45 -20.67 -3.21 -10.12
C ARG A 45 -21.77 -3.44 -9.08
N TYR A 46 -22.89 -3.95 -9.53
CA TYR A 46 -23.94 -4.47 -8.66
C TYR A 46 -23.70 -5.95 -8.43
N ASP A 47 -23.75 -6.36 -7.19
CA ASP A 47 -23.67 -7.77 -6.78
C ASP A 47 -25.05 -8.25 -6.37
N ALA A 48 -25.63 -9.11 -7.19
CA ALA A 48 -26.96 -9.64 -6.94
C ALA A 48 -27.02 -10.61 -5.73
N ALA A 49 -25.88 -11.20 -5.35
CA ALA A 49 -25.84 -12.13 -4.23
C ALA A 49 -25.92 -11.41 -2.86
N SER A 50 -25.29 -10.24 -2.76
CA SER A 50 -25.30 -9.40 -1.56
C SER A 50 -26.28 -8.23 -1.67
N GLU A 51 -27.02 -8.11 -2.78
CA GLU A 51 -27.90 -6.99 -3.11
C GLU A 51 -27.24 -5.61 -2.89
N SER A 52 -25.95 -5.55 -3.04
CA SER A 52 -25.13 -4.38 -2.76
C SER A 52 -24.30 -3.94 -3.96
N ARG A 53 -23.78 -2.72 -3.91
CA ARG A 53 -22.87 -2.20 -4.92
C ARG A 53 -21.45 -2.27 -4.40
N ARG A 54 -20.50 -2.48 -5.32
CA ARG A 54 -19.08 -2.53 -5.02
C ARG A 54 -18.26 -1.85 -6.11
N LEU A 55 -17.09 -1.35 -5.75
CA LEU A 55 -16.10 -0.89 -6.72
C LEU A 55 -15.11 -2.02 -6.97
N VAL A 56 -14.94 -2.37 -8.23
CA VAL A 56 -13.93 -3.34 -8.67
C VAL A 56 -12.79 -2.55 -9.26
N ILE A 57 -11.64 -2.64 -8.62
CA ILE A 57 -10.39 -1.99 -9.03
C ILE A 57 -9.50 -3.05 -9.64
N VAL A 58 -9.06 -2.82 -10.86
CA VAL A 58 -8.13 -3.72 -11.56
C VAL A 58 -6.87 -2.94 -11.90
N ARG A 59 -5.75 -3.39 -11.34
CA ARG A 59 -4.40 -2.95 -11.72
C ARG A 59 -3.79 -3.97 -12.66
N ARG A 60 -3.27 -3.52 -13.78
CA ARG A 60 -2.49 -4.35 -14.70
C ARG A 60 -1.01 -4.12 -14.49
N HIS A 61 -0.33 -5.08 -13.87
CA HIS A 61 1.11 -5.02 -13.69
C HIS A 61 1.78 -6.11 -14.51
N HIS A 62 2.63 -5.71 -15.47
CA HIS A 62 3.29 -6.63 -16.41
C HIS A 62 2.33 -7.63 -17.08
N GLY A 63 1.12 -7.17 -17.44
CA GLY A 63 0.11 -8.00 -18.10
C GLY A 63 -0.75 -8.86 -17.15
N THR A 64 -0.39 -8.98 -15.88
CA THR A 64 -1.17 -9.72 -14.89
C THR A 64 -2.17 -8.79 -14.18
N PRO A 65 -3.49 -9.10 -14.22
CA PRO A 65 -4.48 -8.29 -13.52
C PRO A 65 -4.50 -8.63 -12.02
N HIS A 66 -4.37 -7.61 -11.18
CA HIS A 66 -4.63 -7.69 -9.75
C HIS A 66 -5.94 -6.98 -9.45
N THR A 67 -6.87 -7.70 -8.85
CA THR A 67 -8.20 -7.17 -8.54
C THR A 67 -8.33 -6.88 -7.05
N THR A 68 -8.80 -5.67 -6.74
CA THR A 68 -9.22 -5.25 -5.40
C THR A 68 -10.71 -4.92 -5.45
N VAL A 69 -11.44 -5.27 -4.42
CA VAL A 69 -12.87 -4.94 -4.29
C VAL A 69 -13.05 -4.05 -3.07
N LEU A 70 -13.77 -2.95 -3.25
CA LEU A 70 -14.27 -2.12 -2.16
C LEU A 70 -15.79 -2.26 -2.14
N ASP A 71 -16.29 -2.91 -1.13
CA ASP A 71 -17.71 -3.13 -0.85
C ASP A 71 -18.11 -2.47 0.48
N THR A 72 -19.37 -2.58 0.82
CA THR A 72 -19.91 -2.04 2.06
C THR A 72 -19.26 -2.71 3.28
N ASP A 73 -19.04 -4.02 3.22
CA ASP A 73 -18.42 -4.78 4.31
C ASP A 73 -17.00 -4.28 4.61
N PHE A 74 -16.21 -4.01 3.56
CA PHE A 74 -14.89 -3.40 3.73
C PHE A 74 -14.97 -2.00 4.32
N LEU A 75 -15.85 -1.15 3.81
CA LEU A 75 -15.98 0.24 4.28
C LEU A 75 -16.43 0.33 5.74
N GLU A 76 -17.27 -0.61 6.20
CA GLU A 76 -17.76 -0.72 7.56
C GLU A 76 -16.84 -1.54 8.48
N SER A 77 -15.83 -2.20 7.91
CA SER A 77 -14.84 -2.96 8.68
C SER A 77 -13.96 -2.08 9.56
N GLY A 78 -13.25 -2.70 10.51
CA GLY A 78 -12.24 -2.02 11.33
C GLY A 78 -11.15 -1.36 10.50
N ASP A 79 -10.73 -1.97 9.39
CA ASP A 79 -9.75 -1.43 8.46
C ASP A 79 -10.29 -0.19 7.74
N GLY A 80 -11.55 -0.23 7.27
CA GLY A 80 -12.21 0.92 6.66
C GLY A 80 -12.33 2.10 7.63
N ALA A 81 -12.72 1.84 8.87
CA ALA A 81 -12.79 2.85 9.92
C ALA A 81 -11.43 3.47 10.24
N GLN A 82 -10.35 2.66 10.29
CA GLN A 82 -8.99 3.15 10.49
C GLN A 82 -8.52 4.04 9.34
N ILE A 83 -8.79 3.65 8.09
CA ILE A 83 -8.47 4.47 6.91
C ILE A 83 -9.22 5.80 6.96
N ALA A 84 -10.51 5.80 7.28
CA ALA A 84 -11.31 7.02 7.39
C ALA A 84 -10.79 7.96 8.50
N SER A 85 -10.43 7.42 9.66
CA SER A 85 -9.84 8.16 10.78
C SER A 85 -8.48 8.76 10.40
N ALA A 86 -7.61 7.97 9.75
CA ALA A 86 -6.32 8.45 9.28
C ALA A 86 -6.49 9.55 8.21
N ALA A 87 -7.43 9.40 7.28
CA ALA A 87 -7.72 10.41 6.27
C ALA A 87 -8.15 11.74 6.91
N ALA A 88 -9.00 11.71 7.93
CA ALA A 88 -9.43 12.91 8.65
C ALA A 88 -8.26 13.67 9.30
N VAL A 89 -7.29 12.94 9.88
CA VAL A 89 -6.07 13.53 10.45
C VAL A 89 -5.18 14.10 9.36
N LEU A 90 -4.96 13.35 8.27
CA LEU A 90 -4.03 13.74 7.20
C LEU A 90 -4.52 14.95 6.41
N GLN A 91 -5.83 15.11 6.18
CA GLN A 91 -6.41 16.28 5.50
C GLN A 91 -6.12 17.59 6.22
N GLY A 92 -5.97 17.56 7.56
CA GLY A 92 -5.61 18.72 8.36
C GLY A 92 -4.12 19.09 8.32
N LEU A 93 -3.25 18.14 7.99
CA LEU A 93 -1.79 18.30 8.05
C LEU A 93 -1.19 18.90 6.78
N ILE A 94 -1.68 18.51 5.60
CA ILE A 94 -1.13 18.94 4.31
C ILE A 94 -1.92 20.12 3.77
N ARG A 95 -1.42 21.32 4.03
CA ARG A 95 -1.98 22.59 3.53
C ARG A 95 -1.04 23.23 2.51
N ALA A 96 -1.49 24.31 1.88
CA ALA A 96 -0.64 25.10 0.99
C ALA A 96 0.62 25.58 1.74
N GLY A 97 1.80 25.30 1.17
CA GLY A 97 3.09 25.60 1.79
C GLY A 97 3.60 24.55 2.79
N ALA A 98 2.93 23.38 2.89
CA ALA A 98 3.42 22.31 3.73
C ALA A 98 4.80 21.83 3.30
N SER A 99 5.64 21.52 4.28
CA SER A 99 6.98 20.97 4.06
C SER A 99 7.26 19.83 5.04
N VAL A 100 8.09 18.89 4.62
CA VAL A 100 8.64 17.84 5.46
C VAL A 100 10.12 18.12 5.73
N ARG A 101 10.56 17.86 6.95
CA ARG A 101 11.94 18.13 7.37
C ARG A 101 12.57 16.91 8.01
N ARG A 102 13.83 16.65 7.66
CA ARG A 102 14.69 15.67 8.33
C ARG A 102 16.07 16.27 8.57
N GLY A 103 16.37 16.62 9.81
CA GLY A 103 17.59 17.36 10.15
C GLY A 103 17.61 18.73 9.46
N GLU A 104 18.65 18.99 8.69
CA GLU A 104 18.84 20.23 7.91
C GLU A 104 18.08 20.23 6.57
N LYS A 105 17.65 19.07 6.09
CA LYS A 105 16.98 18.93 4.80
C LYS A 105 15.50 19.25 4.93
N VAL A 106 15.02 20.16 4.07
CA VAL A 106 13.61 20.55 3.98
C VAL A 106 13.12 20.30 2.56
N HIS A 107 11.94 19.67 2.43
CA HIS A 107 11.30 19.40 1.14
C HIS A 107 9.84 19.86 1.16
N SER A 108 9.45 20.69 0.17
CA SER A 108 8.07 21.14 -0.01
C SER A 108 7.21 20.01 -0.51
N VAL A 109 6.04 19.81 0.08
CA VAL A 109 5.12 18.72 -0.28
C VAL A 109 3.71 19.26 -0.47
N LYS A 110 2.98 18.63 -1.42
CA LYS A 110 1.58 18.95 -1.71
C LYS A 110 0.63 17.84 -1.29
N THR A 111 1.16 16.62 -1.12
CA THR A 111 0.38 15.44 -0.75
C THR A 111 1.11 14.63 0.31
N PHE A 112 0.34 13.85 1.09
CA PHE A 112 0.91 12.93 2.07
C PHE A 112 1.83 11.90 1.40
N LYS A 113 1.45 11.41 0.22
CA LYS A 113 2.28 10.47 -0.55
C LYS A 113 3.66 11.05 -0.85
N GLN A 114 3.75 12.31 -1.30
CA GLN A 114 5.03 12.97 -1.56
C GLN A 114 5.89 13.08 -0.29
N ALA A 115 5.28 13.41 0.85
CA ALA A 115 5.98 13.46 2.13
C ALA A 115 6.55 12.09 2.52
N LEU A 116 5.73 11.05 2.41
CA LEU A 116 6.12 9.68 2.73
C LEU A 116 7.21 9.15 1.78
N ASP A 117 7.05 9.34 0.47
CA ASP A 117 8.02 8.89 -0.54
C ASP A 117 9.38 9.57 -0.31
N TRP A 118 9.39 10.87 0.01
CA TRP A 118 10.62 11.59 0.32
C TRP A 118 11.28 11.06 1.60
N LEU A 119 10.51 10.85 2.68
CA LEU A 119 11.04 10.30 3.93
C LEU A 119 11.60 8.89 3.77
N LEU A 120 10.89 8.04 3.01
CA LEU A 120 11.35 6.69 2.71
C LEU A 120 12.60 6.69 1.83
N GLY A 121 12.68 7.63 0.85
CA GLY A 121 13.88 7.83 0.03
C GLY A 121 15.09 8.22 0.86
N GLU A 122 14.94 9.19 1.78
CA GLU A 122 15.98 9.60 2.71
C GLU A 122 16.37 8.48 3.68
N ALA A 123 15.41 7.68 4.13
CA ALA A 123 15.70 6.53 5.00
C ALA A 123 16.48 5.45 4.26
N ARG A 124 16.08 5.12 3.03
CA ARG A 124 16.79 4.12 2.19
C ARG A 124 18.19 4.55 1.85
N GLY A 125 18.43 5.84 1.58
CA GLY A 125 19.76 6.39 1.33
C GLY A 125 20.72 6.30 2.52
N SER A 126 20.19 6.13 3.74
CA SER A 126 20.99 5.94 4.97
C SER A 126 21.25 4.47 5.32
N VAL A 127 20.67 3.52 4.59
CA VAL A 127 20.82 2.08 4.82
C VAL A 127 21.73 1.50 3.74
N ALA A 128 22.87 0.96 4.14
CA ALA A 128 23.73 0.17 3.24
C ALA A 128 23.09 -1.23 3.07
N ILE A 129 22.70 -1.57 1.84
CA ILE A 129 22.17 -2.91 1.53
C ILE A 129 23.26 -3.67 0.79
N GLN A 130 23.70 -4.78 1.38
CA GLN A 130 24.61 -5.72 0.73
C GLN A 130 23.84 -7.01 0.43
N ARG A 131 23.89 -7.44 -0.84
CA ARG A 131 23.25 -8.68 -1.27
C ARG A 131 24.31 -9.77 -1.42
N TYR A 132 24.18 -10.80 -0.63
CA TYR A 132 25.03 -11.99 -0.73
C TYR A 132 24.33 -13.06 -1.58
N LYS A 133 25.05 -13.66 -2.52
CA LYS A 133 24.57 -14.78 -3.34
C LYS A 133 24.83 -16.13 -2.68
N GLY A 134 25.72 -16.17 -1.70
CA GLY A 134 26.04 -17.35 -0.92
C GLY A 134 26.80 -17.03 0.36
N LEU A 135 26.85 -17.99 1.28
CA LEU A 135 27.49 -17.82 2.59
C LEU A 135 29.01 -17.60 2.49
N GLY A 136 29.63 -18.07 1.41
CA GLY A 136 31.07 -17.90 1.17
C GLY A 136 31.50 -16.46 0.86
N GLU A 137 30.57 -15.57 0.57
CA GLU A 137 30.83 -14.14 0.34
C GLU A 137 30.82 -13.32 1.66
N MET A 138 30.39 -13.94 2.76
CA MET A 138 30.29 -13.32 4.07
C MET A 138 31.56 -13.50 4.88
N ASN A 139 31.98 -12.45 5.57
CA ASN A 139 33.04 -12.62 6.58
C ASN A 139 32.45 -13.33 7.84
N PRO A 140 33.32 -13.89 8.72
CA PRO A 140 32.84 -14.65 9.89
C PRO A 140 31.87 -13.89 10.80
N GLY A 141 32.09 -12.58 11.01
CA GLY A 141 31.21 -11.76 11.82
C GLY A 141 29.82 -11.61 11.20
N GLN A 142 29.75 -11.31 9.89
CA GLN A 142 28.50 -11.20 9.15
C GLN A 142 27.73 -12.52 9.12
N LEU A 143 28.46 -13.64 8.93
CA LEU A 143 27.86 -14.98 8.97
C LEU A 143 27.28 -15.29 10.35
N TRP A 144 27.99 -14.94 11.42
CA TRP A 144 27.51 -15.10 12.78
C TRP A 144 26.22 -14.32 13.01
N GLU A 145 26.25 -12.98 12.81
CA GLU A 145 25.12 -12.09 13.08
C GLU A 145 23.85 -12.42 12.28
N THR A 146 24.01 -12.91 11.05
CA THR A 146 22.85 -13.12 10.15
C THR A 146 22.30 -14.54 10.17
N THR A 147 23.12 -15.55 10.49
CA THR A 147 22.75 -16.96 10.28
C THR A 147 23.00 -17.86 11.49
N MET A 148 24.01 -17.56 12.30
CA MET A 148 24.49 -18.49 13.34
C MET A 148 24.06 -18.11 14.75
N ASP A 149 23.90 -16.81 15.04
CA ASP A 149 23.54 -16.31 16.37
C ASP A 149 22.22 -16.93 16.86
N PRO A 150 22.24 -17.69 17.97
CA PRO A 150 21.04 -18.31 18.52
C PRO A 150 19.92 -17.33 18.89
N ALA A 151 20.27 -16.07 19.19
CA ALA A 151 19.31 -15.05 19.60
C ALA A 151 18.43 -14.55 18.44
N VAL A 152 18.95 -14.59 17.21
CA VAL A 152 18.29 -14.02 16.03
C VAL A 152 17.98 -15.02 14.92
N ARG A 153 18.70 -16.16 14.89
CA ARG A 153 18.49 -17.20 13.86
C ARG A 153 17.12 -17.82 13.97
N ARG A 154 16.55 -18.15 12.80
CA ARG A 154 15.35 -18.97 12.68
C ARG A 154 15.72 -20.31 12.03
N LEU A 155 15.34 -21.39 12.69
CA LEU A 155 15.51 -22.73 12.12
C LEU A 155 14.22 -23.13 11.41
N LEU A 156 14.31 -23.55 10.17
CA LEU A 156 13.19 -24.08 9.39
C LEU A 156 13.37 -25.61 9.30
N LYS A 157 12.32 -26.35 9.68
CA LYS A 157 12.27 -27.78 9.44
C LYS A 157 11.74 -28.02 8.04
N VAL A 158 12.59 -28.49 7.13
CA VAL A 158 12.17 -28.85 5.77
C VAL A 158 11.45 -30.19 5.81
N GLN A 159 10.27 -30.27 5.19
CA GLN A 159 9.48 -31.49 5.00
C GLN A 159 9.44 -31.83 3.53
N ILE A 160 9.16 -33.09 3.19
CA ILE A 160 9.12 -33.56 1.79
C ILE A 160 8.01 -32.85 0.98
N GLU A 161 6.92 -32.46 1.64
CA GLU A 161 5.80 -31.71 1.03
C GLU A 161 6.23 -30.32 0.54
N ASP A 162 7.22 -29.70 1.21
CA ASP A 162 7.75 -28.40 0.81
C ASP A 162 8.59 -28.46 -0.48
N ALA A 163 9.16 -29.62 -0.78
CA ALA A 163 9.98 -29.85 -1.99
C ALA A 163 9.12 -30.02 -3.28
N ILE A 164 7.82 -30.29 -3.15
CA ILE A 164 6.90 -30.48 -4.28
C ILE A 164 6.22 -29.15 -4.65
N ALA A 165 6.18 -28.18 -3.72
CA ALA A 165 5.54 -26.89 -3.89
C ALA A 165 6.49 -25.77 -4.41
N SER A 166 7.77 -26.07 -4.67
CA SER A 166 8.79 -25.13 -5.13
C SER A 166 8.96 -25.17 -6.67
#